data_ab3eb2ba115cbcf5f7f390048aa6e6a7
#
_entry.id   ab3eb2ba115cbcf5f7f390048aa6e6a7
#
_cell.length_a   1.000
_cell.length_b   1.000
_cell.length_c   1.000
_cell.angle_alpha   90.00
_cell.angle_beta   90.00
_cell.angle_gamma   90.00
#
_symmetry.space_group_name_H-M   'P 1'
#
loop_
_entity.id
_entity.type
_entity.pdbx_description
1 polymer ?
#
loop_
_entity_poly.entity_id
_entity_poly.type
_entity_poly.pdbx_seq_one_letter_code
_entity_poly.pdbx_strand_id
1 'polypeptide(L)' 'ERLEAVLRVIYLVFNEGYFASSGDSLTRSQLSDEAIRLGRLLQELLPEPEVQWLLALMLLQV' A
#
# COMPACT_ATOMS: atom_id res chain seq x y z
N GLU A 1 17.99 -0.92 -3.62
CA GLU A 1 17.51 -2.22 -4.03
C GLU A 1 16.10 -2.13 -4.59
N ARG A 2 15.79 -2.99 -5.54
CA ARG A 2 14.53 -2.89 -6.25
C ARG A 2 13.31 -3.12 -5.38
N LEU A 3 13.36 -4.17 -4.59
CA LEU A 3 12.22 -4.49 -3.75
C LEU A 3 11.92 -3.35 -2.79
N GLU A 4 12.96 -2.79 -2.22
CA GLU A 4 12.80 -1.69 -1.30
C GLU A 4 12.14 -0.49 -1.99
N ALA A 5 12.56 -0.22 -3.23
CA ALA A 5 11.98 0.89 -3.97
C ALA A 5 10.51 0.65 -4.28
N VAL A 6 10.18 -0.59 -4.66
CA VAL A 6 8.79 -0.94 -4.96
C VAL A 6 7.92 -0.79 -3.73
N LEU A 7 8.41 -1.27 -2.59
CA LEU A 7 7.65 -1.17 -1.36
C LEU A 7 7.43 0.28 -0.95
N ARG A 8 8.42 1.12 -1.18
CA ARG A 8 8.29 2.53 -0.88
C ARG A 8 7.23 3.19 -1.74
N VAL A 9 7.21 2.85 -3.03
CA VAL A 9 6.21 3.41 -3.93
C VAL A 9 4.81 2.99 -3.50
N ILE A 10 4.64 1.71 -3.17
CA ILE A 10 3.33 1.22 -2.74
C ILE A 10 2.87 1.97 -1.49
N TYR A 11 3.77 2.17 -0.55
CA TYR A 11 3.40 2.86 0.68
C TYR A 11 3.06 4.32 0.41
N LEU A 12 3.75 4.95 -0.53
CA LEU A 12 3.44 6.33 -0.88
C LEU A 12 2.07 6.44 -1.53
N VAL A 13 1.73 5.49 -2.39
CA VAL A 13 0.40 5.48 -3.00
C VAL A 13 -0.67 5.28 -1.92
N PHE A 14 -0.40 4.38 -0.98
CA PHE A 14 -1.33 4.16 0.11
C PHE A 14 -1.56 5.44 0.92
N ASN A 15 -0.48 6.12 1.27
CA ASN A 15 -0.58 7.34 2.06
C ASN A 15 -1.35 8.41 1.33
N GLU A 16 -1.14 8.51 0.03
CA GLU A 16 -1.84 9.53 -0.74
C GLU A 16 -3.35 9.31 -0.65
N GLY A 17 -3.79 8.07 -0.78
CA GLY A 17 -5.21 7.78 -0.67
C GLY A 17 -5.72 7.93 0.75
N TYR A 18 -4.93 7.49 1.71
CA TYR A 18 -5.36 7.50 3.11
C TYR A 18 -5.54 8.93 3.62
N PHE A 19 -4.55 9.79 3.40
CA PHE A 19 -4.62 11.14 3.94
C PHE A 19 -5.53 12.05 3.15
N ALA A 20 -5.74 11.76 1.90
CA ALA A 20 -6.58 12.60 1.06
C ALA A 20 -8.06 12.27 1.19
N SER A 21 -8.38 11.14 1.79
CA SER A 21 -9.77 10.66 1.82
C SER A 21 -10.66 11.50 2.73
N SER A 22 -10.10 12.28 3.61
CA SER A 22 -10.88 12.97 4.63
C SER A 22 -11.81 14.02 4.04
N GLY A 23 -11.49 14.60 2.93
CA GLY A 23 -12.33 15.65 2.40
C GLY A 23 -12.50 15.58 0.92
N ASP A 24 -12.30 14.41 0.36
CA ASP A 24 -12.24 14.39 -1.07
C ASP A 24 -12.97 13.21 -1.66
N SER A 25 -12.71 12.97 -2.92
CA SER A 25 -13.49 12.07 -3.73
C SER A 25 -13.16 10.61 -3.43
N LEU A 26 -14.06 9.75 -3.90
CA LEU A 26 -13.86 8.32 -3.81
C LEU A 26 -12.61 7.87 -4.57
N THR A 27 -12.22 8.64 -5.56
CA THR A 27 -11.06 8.31 -6.36
C THR A 27 -9.81 8.18 -5.50
N ARG A 28 -9.69 9.05 -4.51
CA ARG A 28 -8.51 9.05 -3.66
C ARG A 28 -8.49 7.86 -2.71
N SER A 29 -9.64 7.49 -2.18
CA SER A 29 -9.69 6.33 -1.30
C SER A 29 -9.39 5.05 -2.08
N GLN A 30 -9.65 5.04 -3.37
CA GLN A 30 -9.31 3.88 -4.19
C GLN A 30 -7.81 3.67 -4.27
N LEU A 31 -7.02 4.71 -4.09
CA LEU A 31 -5.57 4.56 -4.10
C LEU A 31 -5.09 3.70 -2.92
N SER A 32 -5.70 3.88 -1.76
CA SER A 32 -5.37 3.05 -0.62
C SER A 32 -5.73 1.60 -0.87
N ASP A 33 -6.92 1.37 -1.41
CA ASP A 33 -7.37 0.01 -1.70
C ASP A 33 -6.47 -0.63 -2.74
N GLU A 34 -6.08 0.13 -3.74
CA GLU A 34 -5.22 -0.40 -4.79
C GLU A 34 -3.83 -0.72 -4.25
N ALA A 35 -3.32 0.10 -3.34
CA ALA A 35 -2.02 -0.16 -2.74
C ALA A 35 -2.05 -1.46 -1.94
N ILE A 36 -3.12 -1.69 -1.19
CA ILE A 36 -3.25 -2.92 -0.42
C ILE A 36 -3.35 -4.12 -1.37
N ARG A 37 -4.10 -3.97 -2.45
CA ARG A 37 -4.23 -5.05 -3.42
C ARG A 37 -2.87 -5.38 -4.05
N LEU A 38 -2.10 -4.37 -4.39
CA LEU A 38 -0.78 -4.57 -4.94
C LEU A 38 0.15 -5.24 -3.94
N GLY A 39 0.03 -4.85 -2.67
CA GLY A 39 0.83 -5.46 -1.63
C GLY A 39 0.53 -6.94 -1.48
N ARG A 40 -0.75 -7.30 -1.55
CA ARG A 40 -1.14 -8.69 -1.46
C ARG A 40 -0.62 -9.50 -2.64
N LEU A 41 -0.69 -8.91 -3.82
CA LEU A 41 -0.18 -9.57 -5.02
C LEU A 41 1.32 -9.80 -4.90
N LEU A 42 2.02 -8.78 -4.45
CA LEU A 42 3.46 -8.87 -4.27
C LEU A 42 3.82 -9.92 -3.23
N GLN A 43 3.01 -10.03 -2.17
CA GLN A 43 3.21 -11.04 -1.15
C GLN A 43 3.15 -12.44 -1.74
N GLU A 44 2.24 -12.67 -2.66
CA GLU A 44 2.12 -13.96 -3.30
C GLU A 44 3.31 -14.28 -4.18
N LEU A 45 3.82 -13.27 -4.86
CA LEU A 45 4.94 -13.47 -5.78
C LEU A 45 6.27 -13.52 -5.06
N LEU A 46 6.42 -12.71 -4.03
CA LEU A 46 7.66 -12.60 -3.28
C LEU A 46 7.33 -12.59 -1.79
N PRO A 47 7.22 -13.75 -1.16
CA PRO A 47 6.85 -13.80 0.26
C PRO A 47 8.02 -13.43 1.15
N GLU A 48 8.46 -12.18 1.06
CA GLU A 48 9.55 -11.66 1.84
C GLU A 48 9.02 -10.99 3.10
N PRO A 49 9.79 -11.03 4.20
CA PRO A 49 9.33 -10.39 5.44
C PRO A 49 9.00 -8.90 5.25
N GLU A 50 9.75 -8.23 4.41
CA GLU A 50 9.51 -6.81 4.17
C GLU A 50 8.14 -6.56 3.56
N VAL A 51 7.72 -7.45 2.66
CA VAL A 51 6.41 -7.31 2.03
C VAL A 51 5.31 -7.54 3.07
N GLN A 52 5.47 -8.56 3.90
CA GLN A 52 4.50 -8.83 4.96
C GLN A 52 4.41 -7.66 5.93
N TRP A 53 5.55 -7.07 6.24
CA TRP A 53 5.61 -5.94 7.16
C TRP A 53 4.84 -4.75 6.60
N LEU A 54 5.07 -4.45 5.32
CA LEU A 54 4.38 -3.35 4.68
C LEU A 54 2.87 -3.58 4.65
N LEU A 55 2.47 -4.78 4.29
CA LEU A 55 1.05 -5.10 4.19
C LEU A 55 0.38 -4.96 5.55
N ALA A 56 1.03 -5.47 6.60
CA ALA A 56 0.51 -5.34 7.95
C ALA A 56 0.39 -3.89 8.34
N LEU A 57 1.37 -3.10 8.00
CA LEU A 57 1.36 -1.68 8.34
C LEU A 57 0.19 -0.97 7.67
N MET A 58 -0.04 -1.26 6.42
CA MET A 58 -1.16 -0.63 5.72
C MET A 58 -2.51 -1.09 6.29
N LEU A 59 -2.64 -2.36 6.61
CA LEU A 59 -3.90 -2.89 7.13
C LEU A 59 -4.21 -2.37 8.52
N LEU A 60 -3.19 -2.04 9.29
CA LEU A 60 -3.42 -1.48 10.61
C LEU A 60 -3.97 -0.06 10.56
N GLN A 61 -3.76 0.64 9.46
CA GLN A 61 -4.17 2.03 9.37
C GLN A 61 -5.55 2.21 8.77
N VAL A 62 -6.09 1.22 8.14
CA VAL A 62 -7.43 1.36 7.53
C VAL A 62 -8.55 0.96 8.48
#